data_30ca0441ae9a61277bac104ef3e76544
#
_entry.id   30ca0441ae9a61277bac104ef3e76544
#
_cell.length_a   1.000
_cell.length_b   1.000
_cell.length_c   1.000
_cell.angle_alpha   90.00
_cell.angle_beta   90.00
_cell.angle_gamma   90.00
#
_symmetry.space_group_name_H-M   'P 1'
#
loop_
_entity.id
_entity.type
_entity.pdbx_description
1 polymer ?
#
loop_
_entity_poly.entity_id
_entity_poly.type
_entity_poly.pdbx_seq_one_letter_code
_entity_poly.pdbx_strand_id
1 'polypeptide(L)'
;MPMKKRLSSSIGTIIVLCAIIIISLQKYQPDKEVITTFIYEWLNDDSRAETEYKKVLETGSDNQSLSQPLQKYFITEAAFQSFLKTFYYLPVKILQQYDSYNLIDINITKESNSYFVKVDLELIKEEKSKNHSITIKIQMDHKKFTYFTITEGKEIYHK
;
A
#
# COMPACT_ATOMS: atom_id res chain seq x y z
N MET A 1 0.18 61.42 -14.50
CA MET A 1 0.67 60.42 -13.53
C MET A 1 -0.42 59.45 -13.17
N PRO A 2 -0.40 58.25 -13.61
CA PRO A 2 -0.78 57.10 -12.80
C PRO A 2 -0.04 55.83 -13.23
N MET A 3 1.20 55.60 -12.78
CA MET A 3 1.93 54.34 -13.03
C MET A 3 2.08 53.44 -11.79
N LYS A 4 1.67 53.87 -10.60
CA LYS A 4 1.87 53.11 -9.36
C LYS A 4 0.81 52.03 -9.07
N LYS A 5 -0.38 52.08 -9.69
CA LYS A 5 -1.46 51.09 -9.40
C LYS A 5 -1.31 49.74 -10.12
N ARG A 6 -0.59 49.66 -11.24
CA ARG A 6 -0.44 48.40 -12.00
C ARG A 6 0.60 47.43 -11.41
N LEU A 7 1.62 47.94 -10.68
CA LEU A 7 2.65 47.08 -10.08
C LEU A 7 2.12 46.27 -8.88
N SER A 8 1.22 46.85 -8.08
CA SER A 8 0.69 46.15 -6.89
C SER A 8 -0.23 44.99 -7.23
N SER A 9 -0.96 45.07 -8.36
CA SER A 9 -1.83 43.98 -8.83
C SER A 9 -1.02 42.75 -9.31
N SER A 10 0.09 42.98 -10.01
CA SER A 10 0.94 41.88 -10.52
C SER A 10 1.66 41.13 -9.42
N ILE A 11 2.11 41.81 -8.36
CA ILE A 11 2.77 41.17 -7.21
C ILE A 11 1.79 40.28 -6.43
N GLY A 12 0.55 40.77 -6.21
CA GLY A 12 -0.50 39.99 -5.55
C GLY A 12 -0.84 38.70 -6.31
N THR A 13 -0.93 38.79 -7.65
CA THR A 13 -1.22 37.62 -8.50
C THR A 13 -0.09 36.58 -8.46
N ILE A 14 1.17 37.01 -8.45
CA ILE A 14 2.33 36.13 -8.36
C ILE A 14 2.36 35.40 -7.01
N ILE A 15 2.10 36.09 -5.90
CA ILE A 15 2.07 35.52 -4.57
C ILE A 15 0.97 34.45 -4.46
N VAL A 16 -0.23 34.71 -4.98
CA VAL A 16 -1.33 33.75 -4.99
C VAL A 16 -0.99 32.51 -5.84
N LEU A 17 -0.40 32.71 -7.02
CA LEU A 17 0.06 31.61 -7.89
C LEU A 17 1.14 30.75 -7.19
N CYS A 18 2.12 31.37 -6.57
CA CYS A 18 3.15 30.65 -5.79
C CYS A 18 2.54 29.89 -4.61
N ALA A 19 1.58 30.47 -3.89
CA ALA A 19 0.89 29.77 -2.80
C ALA A 19 0.10 28.54 -3.30
N ILE A 20 -0.60 28.65 -4.42
CA ILE A 20 -1.33 27.54 -5.05
C ILE A 20 -0.36 26.44 -5.48
N ILE A 21 0.78 26.78 -6.07
CA ILE A 21 1.81 25.81 -6.48
C ILE A 21 2.40 25.10 -5.25
N ILE A 22 2.72 25.83 -4.18
CA ILE A 22 3.26 25.26 -2.94
C ILE A 22 2.23 24.33 -2.30
N ILE A 23 0.94 24.71 -2.23
CA ILE A 23 -0.13 23.87 -1.70
C ILE A 23 -0.31 22.60 -2.55
N SER A 24 -0.21 22.73 -3.88
CA SER A 24 -0.31 21.59 -4.80
C SER A 24 0.88 20.64 -4.65
N LEU A 25 2.10 21.15 -4.47
CA LEU A 25 3.30 20.37 -4.22
C LEU A 25 3.28 19.69 -2.84
N GLN A 26 2.71 20.35 -1.82
CA GLN A 26 2.54 19.76 -0.49
C GLN A 26 1.50 18.63 -0.46
N LYS A 27 0.51 18.63 -1.38
CA LYS A 27 -0.47 17.55 -1.53
C LYS A 27 0.08 16.34 -2.28
N TYR A 28 1.13 16.52 -3.11
CA TYR A 28 1.75 15.41 -3.83
C TYR A 28 2.65 14.62 -2.87
N GLN A 29 2.21 13.43 -2.49
CA GLN A 29 2.96 12.52 -1.63
C GLN A 29 3.28 11.24 -2.43
N PRO A 30 4.39 11.24 -3.17
CA PRO A 30 4.75 10.13 -4.06
C PRO A 30 4.92 8.79 -3.33
N ASP A 31 5.29 8.82 -2.04
CA ASP A 31 5.38 7.60 -1.23
C ASP A 31 4.01 6.98 -0.97
N LYS A 32 2.97 7.79 -0.74
CA LYS A 32 1.60 7.29 -0.55
C LYS A 32 1.06 6.63 -1.80
N GLU A 33 1.36 7.19 -2.97
CA GLU A 33 0.98 6.62 -4.25
C GLU A 33 1.64 5.24 -4.46
N VAL A 34 2.93 5.14 -4.17
CA VAL A 34 3.67 3.86 -4.23
C VAL A 34 3.08 2.82 -3.28
N ILE A 35 2.79 3.22 -2.03
CA ILE A 35 2.17 2.34 -1.03
C ILE A 35 0.79 1.86 -1.51
N THR A 36 -0.06 2.79 -1.97
CA THR A 36 -1.41 2.46 -2.46
C THR A 36 -1.35 1.48 -3.62
N THR A 37 -0.50 1.75 -4.62
CA THR A 37 -0.34 0.88 -5.78
C THR A 37 0.14 -0.52 -5.36
N PHE A 38 1.12 -0.60 -4.45
CA PHE A 38 1.60 -1.87 -3.93
C PHE A 38 0.49 -2.67 -3.22
N ILE A 39 -0.30 -2.01 -2.35
CA ILE A 39 -1.40 -2.68 -1.62
C ILE A 39 -2.42 -3.24 -2.60
N TYR A 40 -2.79 -2.48 -3.65
CA TYR A 40 -3.68 -2.96 -4.69
C TYR A 40 -3.08 -4.14 -5.47
N GLU A 41 -1.83 -4.06 -5.92
CA GLU A 41 -1.17 -5.14 -6.66
C GLU A 41 -1.03 -6.41 -5.79
N TRP A 42 -0.80 -6.26 -4.48
CA TRP A 42 -0.64 -7.40 -3.58
C TRP A 42 -1.98 -8.05 -3.22
N LEU A 43 -3.01 -7.27 -2.85
CA LEU A 43 -4.28 -7.82 -2.37
C LEU A 43 -5.23 -8.21 -3.50
N ASN A 44 -5.14 -7.63 -4.69
CA ASN A 44 -6.00 -7.99 -5.81
C ASN A 44 -5.45 -9.12 -6.69
N ASP A 45 -4.25 -9.62 -6.41
CA ASP A 45 -3.62 -10.70 -7.18
C ASP A 45 -3.69 -12.05 -6.43
N ASP A 46 -4.87 -12.39 -5.98
CA ASP A 46 -5.17 -13.62 -5.25
C ASP A 46 -4.87 -14.87 -6.09
N SER A 47 -5.18 -14.87 -7.39
CA SER A 47 -4.93 -16.00 -8.30
C SER A 47 -3.44 -16.33 -8.44
N ARG A 48 -2.58 -15.32 -8.45
CA ARG A 48 -1.12 -15.50 -8.52
C ARG A 48 -0.59 -16.09 -7.21
N ALA A 49 -0.97 -15.49 -6.09
CA ALA A 49 -0.57 -15.97 -4.77
C ALA A 49 -1.10 -17.40 -4.51
N GLU A 50 -2.32 -17.73 -4.93
CA GLU A 50 -2.88 -19.07 -4.82
C GLU A 50 -2.10 -20.09 -5.65
N THR A 51 -1.73 -19.75 -6.88
CA THR A 51 -0.95 -20.62 -7.77
C THR A 51 0.42 -20.93 -7.17
N GLU A 52 1.12 -19.92 -6.66
CA GLU A 52 2.42 -20.13 -5.99
C GLU A 52 2.27 -20.94 -4.70
N TYR A 53 1.27 -20.66 -3.89
CA TYR A 53 1.02 -21.40 -2.65
C TYR A 53 0.77 -22.89 -2.91
N LYS A 54 -0.06 -23.23 -3.89
CA LYS A 54 -0.28 -24.63 -4.30
C LYS A 54 1.02 -25.29 -4.73
N LYS A 55 1.82 -24.60 -5.54
CA LYS A 55 3.10 -25.11 -6.00
C LYS A 55 4.10 -25.35 -4.87
N VAL A 56 4.17 -24.47 -3.89
CA VAL A 56 5.00 -24.64 -2.69
C VAL A 56 4.56 -25.86 -1.90
N LEU A 57 3.25 -26.09 -1.75
CA LEU A 57 2.71 -27.29 -1.07
C LEU A 57 3.05 -28.59 -1.81
N GLU A 58 3.01 -28.58 -3.14
CA GLU A 58 3.26 -29.77 -3.97
C GLU A 58 4.74 -30.12 -4.09
N THR A 59 5.60 -29.12 -4.25
CA THR A 59 7.01 -29.32 -4.61
C THR A 59 7.98 -29.07 -3.48
N GLY A 60 7.53 -28.41 -2.40
CA GLY A 60 8.41 -27.92 -1.33
C GLY A 60 9.41 -26.85 -1.79
N SER A 61 9.32 -26.42 -3.05
CA SER A 61 10.22 -25.41 -3.63
C SER A 61 9.49 -24.09 -3.84
N ASP A 62 10.05 -23.04 -3.28
CA ASP A 62 9.57 -21.67 -3.44
C ASP A 62 9.99 -21.16 -4.83
N ASN A 63 9.07 -21.22 -5.80
CA ASN A 63 9.32 -20.68 -7.12
C ASN A 63 8.79 -19.24 -7.19
N GLN A 64 9.62 -18.28 -6.81
CA GLN A 64 9.31 -16.87 -6.66
C GLN A 64 8.99 -16.12 -7.98
N SER A 65 8.83 -16.83 -9.09
CA SER A 65 8.63 -16.20 -10.41
C SER A 65 7.35 -15.36 -10.48
N LEU A 66 6.31 -15.72 -9.75
CA LEU A 66 5.03 -15.01 -9.75
C LEU A 66 5.01 -13.80 -8.81
N SER A 67 5.80 -13.81 -7.74
CA SER A 67 5.92 -12.68 -6.81
C SER A 67 6.88 -11.59 -7.29
N GLN A 68 7.71 -11.88 -8.29
CA GLN A 68 8.71 -10.94 -8.83
C GLN A 68 8.19 -9.54 -9.18
N PRO A 69 6.97 -9.36 -9.72
CA PRO A 69 6.42 -8.03 -9.98
C PRO A 69 6.37 -7.13 -8.74
N LEU A 70 6.25 -7.72 -7.53
CA LEU A 70 6.25 -6.97 -6.28
C LEU A 70 7.65 -6.60 -5.79
N GLN A 71 8.70 -7.27 -6.26
CA GLN A 71 10.09 -7.01 -5.86
C GLN A 71 10.52 -5.57 -6.14
N LYS A 72 9.98 -4.94 -7.19
CA LYS A 72 10.27 -3.54 -7.56
C LYS A 72 9.99 -2.54 -6.43
N TYR A 73 9.12 -2.88 -5.49
CA TYR A 73 8.75 -2.03 -4.35
C TYR A 73 9.73 -2.11 -3.18
N PHE A 74 10.63 -3.10 -3.15
CA PHE A 74 11.55 -3.31 -2.04
C PHE A 74 12.96 -2.83 -2.39
N ILE A 75 13.65 -2.25 -1.40
CA ILE A 75 15.00 -1.69 -1.61
C ILE A 75 16.08 -2.78 -1.68
N THR A 76 15.87 -3.87 -0.94
CA THR A 76 16.81 -5.01 -0.90
C THR A 76 16.08 -6.33 -1.09
N GLU A 77 16.80 -7.32 -1.61
CA GLU A 77 16.32 -8.71 -1.68
C GLU A 77 15.92 -9.24 -0.30
N ALA A 78 16.69 -8.94 0.74
CA ALA A 78 16.38 -9.40 2.09
C ALA A 78 15.03 -8.85 2.61
N ALA A 79 14.70 -7.60 2.33
CA ALA A 79 13.42 -7.00 2.69
C ALA A 79 12.27 -7.67 1.93
N PHE A 80 12.46 -7.94 0.64
CA PHE A 80 11.49 -8.65 -0.19
C PHE A 80 11.28 -10.10 0.29
N GLN A 81 12.34 -10.82 0.58
CA GLN A 81 12.28 -12.19 1.12
C GLN A 81 11.56 -12.24 2.48
N SER A 82 11.74 -11.26 3.34
CA SER A 82 11.02 -11.15 4.60
C SER A 82 9.51 -10.98 4.37
N PHE A 83 9.11 -10.13 3.41
CA PHE A 83 7.72 -9.96 3.01
C PHE A 83 7.13 -11.27 2.45
N LEU A 84 7.82 -11.93 1.53
CA LEU A 84 7.37 -13.17 0.90
C LEU A 84 7.07 -14.25 1.95
N LYS A 85 7.99 -14.49 2.87
CA LYS A 85 7.85 -15.55 3.89
C LYS A 85 6.72 -15.28 4.87
N THR A 86 6.40 -14.01 5.12
CA THR A 86 5.51 -13.65 6.24
C THR A 86 4.13 -13.20 5.77
N PHE A 87 4.05 -12.41 4.71
CA PHE A 87 2.83 -11.68 4.37
C PHE A 87 2.29 -11.94 2.96
N TYR A 88 3.14 -12.38 2.03
CA TYR A 88 2.76 -12.54 0.63
C TYR A 88 1.49 -13.38 0.43
N TYR A 89 1.34 -14.46 1.18
CA TYR A 89 0.20 -15.37 1.09
C TYR A 89 -1.04 -14.94 1.90
N LEU A 90 -1.08 -13.71 2.41
CA LEU A 90 -2.25 -13.21 3.13
C LEU A 90 -3.56 -13.33 2.31
N PRO A 91 -3.62 -12.95 1.01
CA PRO A 91 -4.81 -13.13 0.19
C PRO A 91 -5.32 -14.57 0.18
N VAL A 92 -4.41 -15.54 0.00
CA VAL A 92 -4.75 -16.97 0.00
C VAL A 92 -5.28 -17.43 1.36
N LYS A 93 -4.67 -16.97 2.45
CA LYS A 93 -5.13 -17.31 3.81
C LYS A 93 -6.52 -16.75 4.12
N ILE A 94 -6.84 -15.58 3.57
CA ILE A 94 -8.19 -15.02 3.65
C ILE A 94 -9.17 -15.94 2.91
N LEU A 95 -8.87 -16.32 1.67
CA LEU A 95 -9.73 -17.16 0.84
C LEU A 95 -9.88 -18.60 1.36
N GLN A 96 -8.97 -19.09 2.22
CA GLN A 96 -9.15 -20.36 2.92
C GLN A 96 -10.25 -20.31 4.00
N GLN A 97 -10.63 -19.12 4.47
CA GLN A 97 -11.59 -18.92 5.55
C GLN A 97 -12.90 -18.28 5.06
N TYR A 98 -12.83 -17.52 3.96
CA TYR A 98 -13.91 -16.73 3.39
C TYR A 98 -14.07 -17.04 1.91
N ASP A 99 -15.26 -16.89 1.37
CA ASP A 99 -15.57 -17.17 -0.04
C ASP A 99 -14.95 -16.11 -0.97
N SER A 100 -14.91 -14.86 -0.49
CA SER A 100 -14.28 -13.75 -1.19
C SER A 100 -13.99 -12.59 -0.22
N TYR A 101 -13.24 -11.60 -0.70
CA TYR A 101 -13.07 -10.33 -0.01
C TYR A 101 -13.01 -9.17 -1.01
N ASN A 102 -13.37 -7.98 -0.55
CA ASN A 102 -13.26 -6.73 -1.28
C ASN A 102 -12.38 -5.74 -0.51
N LEU A 103 -11.48 -5.07 -1.21
CA LEU A 103 -10.75 -3.93 -0.66
C LEU A 103 -11.69 -2.71 -0.65
N ILE A 104 -12.03 -2.19 0.53
CA ILE A 104 -12.96 -1.06 0.69
C ILE A 104 -12.20 0.26 0.67
N ASP A 105 -11.15 0.39 1.51
CA ASP A 105 -10.43 1.65 1.69
C ASP A 105 -8.96 1.41 2.09
N ILE A 106 -8.11 2.39 1.75
CA ILE A 106 -6.71 2.45 2.17
C ILE A 106 -6.46 3.83 2.75
N ASN A 107 -6.27 3.89 4.06
CA ASN A 107 -5.93 5.14 4.76
C ASN A 107 -4.45 5.14 5.17
N ILE A 108 -3.69 6.16 4.76
CA ILE A 108 -2.24 6.23 4.98
C ILE A 108 -1.90 7.44 5.85
N THR A 109 -1.38 7.19 7.03
CA THR A 109 -0.87 8.20 7.98
C THR A 109 0.65 8.09 8.06
N LYS A 110 1.35 9.24 8.02
CA LYS A 110 2.79 9.30 8.23
C LYS A 110 3.09 9.73 9.67
N GLU A 111 3.89 8.94 10.37
CA GLU A 111 4.37 9.24 11.71
C GLU A 111 5.89 9.06 11.75
N SER A 112 6.61 10.17 11.96
CA SER A 112 8.07 10.18 11.91
C SER A 112 8.60 9.57 10.60
N ASN A 113 9.36 8.47 10.67
CA ASN A 113 9.94 7.76 9.53
C ASN A 113 9.13 6.55 9.08
N SER A 114 7.88 6.41 9.55
CA SER A 114 7.03 5.27 9.23
C SER A 114 5.70 5.72 8.66
N TYR A 115 5.15 4.91 7.78
CA TYR A 115 3.77 5.00 7.31
C TYR A 115 2.95 3.92 8.01
N PHE A 116 1.81 4.31 8.55
CA PHE A 116 0.79 3.41 9.06
C PHE A 116 -0.32 3.37 8.03
N VAL A 117 -0.56 2.19 7.48
CA VAL A 117 -1.52 1.95 6.40
C VAL A 117 -2.64 1.11 6.96
N LYS A 118 -3.79 1.72 7.18
CA LYS A 118 -5.01 1.00 7.53
C LYS A 118 -5.69 0.57 6.24
N VAL A 119 -5.89 -0.73 6.09
CA VAL A 119 -6.57 -1.35 4.95
C VAL A 119 -7.88 -1.94 5.45
N ASP A 120 -8.98 -1.45 4.96
CA ASP A 120 -10.32 -1.92 5.30
C ASP A 120 -10.79 -2.93 4.23
N LEU A 121 -11.16 -4.12 4.68
CA LEU A 121 -11.61 -5.24 3.86
C LEU A 121 -13.06 -5.60 4.22
N GLU A 122 -13.86 -5.92 3.23
CA GLU A 122 -15.12 -6.62 3.41
C GLU A 122 -14.89 -8.11 3.16
N LEU A 123 -15.10 -8.94 4.16
CA LEU A 123 -14.94 -10.38 4.10
C LEU A 123 -16.32 -11.02 3.91
N ILE A 124 -16.47 -11.88 2.91
CA ILE A 124 -17.75 -12.49 2.54
C ILE A 124 -17.69 -13.99 2.79
N LYS A 125 -18.65 -14.51 3.54
CA LYS A 125 -18.83 -15.95 3.80
C LYS A 125 -20.31 -16.29 3.86
N GLU A 126 -20.76 -17.28 3.07
CA GLU A 126 -22.15 -17.75 3.06
C GLU A 126 -23.15 -16.59 2.90
N GLU A 127 -22.89 -15.70 1.92
CA GLU A 127 -23.69 -14.49 1.63
C GLU A 127 -23.71 -13.43 2.75
N LYS A 128 -22.96 -13.63 3.82
CA LYS A 128 -22.81 -12.64 4.91
C LYS A 128 -21.50 -11.89 4.74
N SER A 129 -21.56 -10.58 4.92
CA SER A 129 -20.37 -9.73 4.90
C SER A 129 -19.99 -9.27 6.31
N LYS A 130 -18.69 -9.11 6.52
CA LYS A 130 -18.11 -8.57 7.75
C LYS A 130 -16.95 -7.66 7.40
N ASN A 131 -16.95 -6.46 7.94
CA ASN A 131 -15.80 -5.56 7.80
C ASN A 131 -14.65 -5.99 8.73
N HIS A 132 -13.44 -5.94 8.20
CA HIS A 132 -12.22 -6.21 8.91
C HIS A 132 -11.15 -5.21 8.51
N SER A 133 -10.31 -4.78 9.45
CA SER A 133 -9.23 -3.85 9.18
C SER A 133 -7.89 -4.49 9.54
N ILE A 134 -6.90 -4.28 8.70
CA ILE A 134 -5.50 -4.58 9.02
C ILE A 134 -4.70 -3.27 9.06
N THR A 135 -3.76 -3.16 9.98
CA THR A 135 -2.83 -2.04 10.04
C THR A 135 -1.43 -2.52 9.71
N ILE A 136 -0.81 -1.88 8.72
CA ILE A 136 0.51 -2.22 8.21
C ILE A 136 1.44 -1.06 8.55
N LYS A 137 2.60 -1.37 9.13
CA LYS A 137 3.69 -0.40 9.30
C LYS A 137 4.70 -0.59 8.18
N ILE A 138 5.00 0.49 7.48
CA ILE A 138 5.95 0.54 6.36
C ILE A 138 7.02 1.60 6.65
N GLN A 139 8.28 1.29 6.39
CA GLN A 139 9.35 2.28 6.27
C GLN A 139 9.85 2.30 4.84
N MET A 140 10.19 3.49 4.36
CA MET A 140 10.62 3.69 2.97
C MET A 140 11.90 4.50 2.89
N ASP A 141 12.70 4.17 1.89
CA ASP A 141 13.83 4.96 1.43
C ASP A 141 13.81 4.97 -0.10
N HIS A 142 14.00 6.15 -0.71
CA HIS A 142 13.98 6.33 -2.17
C HIS A 142 12.78 5.68 -2.86
N LYS A 143 11.56 5.85 -2.28
CA LYS A 143 10.28 5.27 -2.77
C LYS A 143 10.25 3.73 -2.77
N LYS A 144 11.12 3.08 -1.99
CA LYS A 144 11.15 1.63 -1.84
C LYS A 144 11.03 1.23 -0.38
N PHE A 145 10.43 0.09 -0.13
CA PHE A 145 10.23 -0.44 1.22
C PHE A 145 11.54 -0.99 1.77
N THR A 146 11.92 -0.45 2.93
CA THR A 146 13.02 -0.98 3.76
C THR A 146 12.50 -1.91 4.84
N TYR A 147 11.22 -1.71 5.23
CA TYR A 147 10.56 -2.50 6.26
C TYR A 147 9.06 -2.58 6.00
N PHE A 148 8.48 -3.75 6.24
CA PHE A 148 7.05 -4.03 6.09
C PHE A 148 6.61 -5.00 7.18
N THR A 149 5.55 -4.67 7.91
CA THR A 149 4.95 -5.59 8.90
C THR A 149 3.48 -5.24 9.14
N ILE A 150 2.66 -6.27 9.40
CA ILE A 150 1.29 -6.08 9.88
C ILE A 150 1.35 -5.95 11.40
N THR A 151 0.82 -4.87 11.94
CA THR A 151 0.80 -4.57 13.38
C THR A 151 -0.50 -4.95 14.05
N GLU A 152 -1.64 -4.84 13.33
CA GLU A 152 -2.98 -5.13 13.83
C GLU A 152 -3.80 -5.93 12.80
N GLY A 153 -4.84 -6.62 13.25
CA GLY A 153 -5.73 -7.39 12.38
C GLY A 153 -5.17 -8.75 11.97
N LYS A 154 -4.18 -9.27 12.69
CA LYS A 154 -3.51 -10.53 12.37
C LYS A 154 -4.40 -11.76 12.56
N GLU A 155 -5.48 -11.64 13.30
CA GLU A 155 -6.45 -12.71 13.54
C GLU A 155 -7.14 -13.22 12.27
N ILE A 156 -7.10 -12.45 11.18
CA ILE A 156 -7.66 -12.85 9.89
C ILE A 156 -6.92 -14.06 9.27
N TYR A 157 -5.68 -14.33 9.69
CA TYR A 157 -4.85 -15.40 9.15
C TYR A 157 -4.13 -16.27 10.20
N HIS A 158 -4.45 -16.08 11.49
CA HIS A 158 -3.89 -16.82 12.62
C HIS A 158 -4.92 -17.77 13.27
N LYS A 159 -5.64 -18.57 12.48
CA LYS A 159 -6.46 -19.66 13.02
C LYS A 159 -5.88 -21.00 12.64
#